data_a9a9c216b1e2c671ca740051d9c5eff4
#
_entry.id   a9a9c216b1e2c671ca740051d9c5eff4
#
_cell.length_a   1.000
_cell.length_b   1.000
_cell.length_c   1.000
_cell.angle_alpha   90.00
_cell.angle_beta   90.00
_cell.angle_gamma   90.00
#
_symmetry.space_group_name_H-M   'P 1'
#
loop_
_entity.id
_entity.type
_entity.pdbx_description
1 polymer ?
#
loop_
_entity_poly.entity_id
_entity_poly.type
_entity_poly.pdbx_seq_one_letter_code
_entity_poly.pdbx_strand_id
1 'polypeptide(L)'
;MKYPVLDALAERAGLYRVDETTIDAFLAPAAGECPHALLFFYGAAPRPESSDVAAVLPEILRAFEGRLRGAIVAPEAEAALKGRFQVFVAPSLCVTRGSEPVAVLPKILDWTEYLERIEAALDPQAPILSAPKGPKVEFTFSRGA
;
A
#
# COMPACT_ATOMS: atom_id res chain seq x y z
N MET A 1 -6.08 -10.46 -21.21
CA MET A 1 -6.10 -9.82 -19.90
C MET A 1 -5.75 -10.78 -18.82
N LYS A 2 -4.68 -10.48 -18.12
CA LYS A 2 -4.20 -11.37 -17.06
C LYS A 2 -4.92 -11.17 -15.74
N TYR A 3 -5.44 -9.97 -15.50
CA TYR A 3 -6.01 -9.62 -14.20
C TYR A 3 -7.34 -8.91 -14.38
N PRO A 4 -8.38 -9.63 -14.78
CA PRO A 4 -9.67 -8.99 -15.07
C PRO A 4 -10.30 -8.32 -13.86
N VAL A 5 -10.06 -8.83 -12.65
CA VAL A 5 -10.58 -8.19 -11.44
C VAL A 5 -9.95 -6.81 -11.27
N LEU A 6 -8.64 -6.69 -11.48
CA LEU A 6 -7.95 -5.40 -11.38
C LEU A 6 -8.38 -4.45 -12.48
N ASP A 7 -8.54 -4.96 -13.70
CA ASP A 7 -8.99 -4.11 -14.80
C ASP A 7 -10.35 -3.50 -14.50
N ALA A 8 -11.28 -4.34 -14.01
CA ALA A 8 -12.61 -3.87 -13.65
C ALA A 8 -12.56 -2.89 -12.48
N LEU A 9 -11.72 -3.14 -11.50
CA LEU A 9 -11.58 -2.26 -10.35
C LEU A 9 -11.02 -0.90 -10.77
N ALA A 10 -9.96 -0.90 -11.58
CA ALA A 10 -9.34 0.34 -12.01
C ALA A 10 -10.34 1.22 -12.77
N GLU A 11 -11.12 0.59 -13.65
CA GLU A 11 -12.10 1.31 -14.45
C GLU A 11 -13.25 1.83 -13.57
N ARG A 12 -13.81 0.95 -12.73
CA ARG A 12 -14.99 1.30 -11.93
C ARG A 12 -14.68 2.34 -10.86
N ALA A 13 -13.52 2.24 -10.23
CA ALA A 13 -13.14 3.15 -9.15
C ALA A 13 -12.27 4.30 -9.62
N GLY A 14 -11.89 4.33 -10.90
CA GLY A 14 -11.04 5.38 -11.43
C GLY A 14 -9.64 5.40 -10.84
N LEU A 15 -9.10 4.23 -10.55
CA LEU A 15 -7.79 4.15 -9.91
C LEU A 15 -6.66 4.06 -10.93
N TYR A 16 -5.56 4.73 -10.63
CA TYR A 16 -4.34 4.59 -11.43
C TYR A 16 -3.68 3.25 -11.16
N ARG A 17 -2.96 2.77 -12.18
CA ARG A 17 -2.02 1.68 -11.98
C ARG A 17 -0.63 2.27 -11.96
N VAL A 18 0.17 1.85 -10.99
CA VAL A 18 1.53 2.36 -10.85
C VAL A 18 2.53 1.21 -10.94
N ASP A 19 3.71 1.52 -11.42
CA ASP A 19 4.80 0.56 -11.48
C ASP A 19 6.08 1.27 -11.02
N GLU A 20 7.23 0.61 -11.17
CA GLU A 20 8.48 1.16 -10.66
C GLU A 20 8.89 2.47 -11.36
N THR A 21 8.34 2.74 -12.55
CA THR A 21 8.67 3.98 -13.27
C THR A 21 7.70 5.12 -12.97
N THR A 22 6.52 4.84 -12.42
CA THR A 22 5.49 5.86 -12.20
C THR A 22 5.15 6.09 -10.74
N ILE A 23 5.60 5.19 -9.85
CA ILE A 23 5.20 5.23 -8.44
C ILE A 23 5.62 6.53 -7.77
N ASP A 24 6.83 7.01 -8.06
CA ASP A 24 7.32 8.21 -7.38
C ASP A 24 6.54 9.45 -7.77
N ALA A 25 6.17 9.57 -9.03
CA ALA A 25 5.33 10.68 -9.47
C ALA A 25 3.96 10.64 -8.81
N PHE A 26 3.39 9.43 -8.66
CA PHE A 26 2.09 9.29 -7.99
C PHE A 26 2.18 9.67 -6.52
N LEU A 27 3.25 9.27 -5.84
CA LEU A 27 3.39 9.50 -4.40
C LEU A 27 3.74 10.95 -4.06
N ALA A 28 4.29 11.71 -5.01
CA ALA A 28 4.59 13.12 -4.80
C ALA A 28 3.29 13.91 -4.94
N PRO A 29 2.70 14.41 -3.84
CA PRO A 29 1.41 15.07 -3.93
C PRO A 29 1.53 16.42 -4.64
N ALA A 30 0.55 16.70 -5.48
CA ALA A 30 0.43 18.04 -6.06
C ALA A 30 -0.05 19.00 -4.98
N ALA A 31 0.08 20.30 -5.27
CA ALA A 31 -0.37 21.32 -4.32
C ALA A 31 -1.85 21.10 -4.03
N GLY A 32 -2.19 21.03 -2.76
CA GLY A 32 -3.57 20.84 -2.31
C GLY A 32 -4.00 19.38 -2.20
N GLU A 33 -3.17 18.42 -2.64
CA GLU A 33 -3.47 17.02 -2.46
C GLU A 33 -3.02 16.55 -1.09
N CYS A 34 -3.70 15.52 -0.56
CA CYS A 34 -3.29 14.94 0.70
C CYS A 34 -1.98 14.16 0.52
N PRO A 35 -1.16 14.08 1.56
CA PRO A 35 0.13 13.38 1.45
C PRO A 35 0.03 11.87 1.53
N HIS A 36 -1.13 11.32 1.87
CA HIS A 36 -1.27 9.89 2.12
C HIS A 36 -1.81 9.16 0.89
N ALA A 37 -1.28 7.99 0.63
CA ALA A 37 -1.75 7.13 -0.44
C ALA A 37 -2.02 5.73 0.08
N LEU A 38 -2.90 5.01 -0.60
CA LEU A 38 -3.21 3.63 -0.33
C LEU A 38 -2.85 2.82 -1.56
N LEU A 39 -1.84 1.97 -1.43
CA LEU A 39 -1.35 1.15 -2.53
C LEU A 39 -1.89 -0.26 -2.38
N PHE A 40 -2.45 -0.80 -3.45
CA PHE A 40 -3.01 -2.15 -3.44
C PHE A 40 -2.07 -3.12 -4.15
N PHE A 41 -1.53 -4.06 -3.39
CA PHE A 41 -0.72 -5.17 -3.90
C PHE A 41 -1.61 -6.39 -4.02
N TYR A 42 -2.14 -6.60 -5.22
CA TYR A 42 -3.12 -7.66 -5.48
C TYR A 42 -2.50 -9.07 -5.42
N GLY A 43 -1.29 -9.18 -5.91
CA GLY A 43 -0.59 -10.45 -6.02
C GLY A 43 -0.46 -10.89 -7.46
N ALA A 44 0.79 -11.18 -7.89
CA ALA A 44 1.04 -11.68 -9.24
C ALA A 44 0.44 -13.06 -9.44
N ALA A 45 0.30 -13.84 -8.35
CA ALA A 45 -0.42 -15.11 -8.33
C ALA A 45 -1.60 -14.96 -7.37
N PRO A 46 -2.74 -14.47 -7.86
CA PRO A 46 -3.84 -14.07 -6.97
C PRO A 46 -4.41 -15.25 -6.18
N ARG A 47 -4.82 -14.94 -4.95
CA ARG A 47 -5.50 -15.87 -4.06
C ARG A 47 -6.96 -15.46 -3.95
N PRO A 48 -7.82 -16.31 -3.35
CA PRO A 48 -9.22 -15.90 -3.15
C PRO A 48 -9.36 -14.59 -2.41
N GLU A 49 -8.53 -14.33 -1.40
CA GLU A 49 -8.57 -13.08 -0.64
C GLU A 49 -8.26 -11.86 -1.51
N SER A 50 -7.53 -12.03 -2.61
CA SER A 50 -7.19 -10.91 -3.48
C SER A 50 -8.44 -10.23 -4.02
N SER A 51 -9.43 -11.02 -4.44
CA SER A 51 -10.69 -10.48 -4.91
C SER A 51 -11.49 -9.82 -3.79
N ASP A 52 -11.39 -10.37 -2.58
CA ASP A 52 -12.11 -9.80 -1.43
C ASP A 52 -11.55 -8.41 -1.10
N VAL A 53 -10.23 -8.26 -1.10
CA VAL A 53 -9.62 -6.94 -0.87
C VAL A 53 -9.99 -5.98 -2.00
N ALA A 54 -9.98 -6.47 -3.24
CA ALA A 54 -10.38 -5.63 -4.38
C ALA A 54 -11.81 -5.12 -4.24
N ALA A 55 -12.69 -5.95 -3.68
CA ALA A 55 -14.10 -5.57 -3.50
C ALA A 55 -14.26 -4.51 -2.41
N VAL A 56 -13.43 -4.55 -1.36
CA VAL A 56 -13.58 -3.63 -0.24
C VAL A 56 -12.81 -2.32 -0.46
N LEU A 57 -11.85 -2.31 -1.37
CA LEU A 57 -10.99 -1.14 -1.59
C LEU A 57 -11.77 0.14 -1.92
N PRO A 58 -12.76 0.13 -2.83
CA PRO A 58 -13.51 1.35 -3.10
C PRO A 58 -14.27 1.87 -1.87
N GLU A 59 -14.74 0.97 -1.00
CA GLU A 59 -15.42 1.38 0.22
C GLU A 59 -14.45 2.05 1.19
N ILE A 60 -13.23 1.52 1.29
CA ILE A 60 -12.20 2.14 2.12
C ILE A 60 -11.88 3.53 1.60
N LEU A 61 -11.68 3.67 0.29
CA LEU A 61 -11.34 4.97 -0.29
C LEU A 61 -12.48 5.97 -0.09
N ARG A 62 -13.73 5.52 -0.16
CA ARG A 62 -14.86 6.39 0.10
C ARG A 62 -14.90 6.86 1.54
N ALA A 63 -14.59 5.94 2.49
CA ALA A 63 -14.59 6.29 3.91
C ALA A 63 -13.53 7.34 4.25
N PHE A 64 -12.43 7.38 3.49
CA PHE A 64 -11.34 8.33 3.74
C PHE A 64 -11.19 9.34 2.60
N GLU A 65 -12.28 9.63 1.92
CA GLU A 65 -12.28 10.55 0.78
C GLU A 65 -11.68 11.89 1.18
N GLY A 66 -10.77 12.40 0.34
CA GLY A 66 -10.04 13.64 0.63
C GLY A 66 -8.83 13.46 1.54
N ARG A 67 -8.69 12.29 2.13
CA ARG A 67 -7.58 12.02 3.06
C ARG A 67 -6.65 10.91 2.56
N LEU A 68 -7.03 10.23 1.49
CA LEU A 68 -6.32 9.06 1.03
C LEU A 68 -6.47 8.94 -0.48
N ARG A 69 -5.35 8.84 -1.19
CA ARG A 69 -5.36 8.66 -2.64
C ARG A 69 -5.02 7.21 -2.95
N GLY A 70 -5.81 6.54 -3.78
CA GLY A 70 -5.64 5.13 -4.04
C GLY A 70 -4.97 4.84 -5.37
N ALA A 71 -4.17 3.78 -5.43
CA ALA A 71 -3.61 3.26 -6.66
C ALA A 71 -3.42 1.76 -6.55
N ILE A 72 -3.43 1.10 -7.70
CA ILE A 72 -3.15 -0.32 -7.81
C ILE A 72 -1.70 -0.45 -8.27
N VAL A 73 -0.92 -1.26 -7.56
CA VAL A 73 0.43 -1.59 -8.01
C VAL A 73 0.29 -2.66 -9.10
N ALA A 74 0.89 -2.39 -10.27
CA ALA A 74 0.85 -3.36 -11.35
C ALA A 74 1.45 -4.68 -10.86
N PRO A 75 0.76 -5.81 -11.02
CA PRO A 75 1.27 -7.08 -10.49
C PRO A 75 2.67 -7.42 -10.97
N GLU A 76 3.02 -7.05 -12.20
CA GLU A 76 4.35 -7.32 -12.72
C GLU A 76 5.43 -6.44 -12.08
N ALA A 77 5.04 -5.38 -11.36
CA ALA A 77 5.98 -4.50 -10.67
C ALA A 77 6.10 -4.82 -9.19
N GLU A 78 5.27 -5.74 -8.67
CA GLU A 78 5.23 -5.99 -7.22
C GLU A 78 6.56 -6.48 -6.69
N ALA A 79 7.24 -7.36 -7.43
CA ALA A 79 8.51 -7.89 -6.96
C ALA A 79 9.56 -6.79 -6.75
N ALA A 80 9.52 -5.76 -7.60
CA ALA A 80 10.47 -4.65 -7.51
C ALA A 80 10.10 -3.66 -6.39
N LEU A 81 8.81 -3.57 -6.04
CA LEU A 81 8.33 -2.53 -5.12
C LEU A 81 8.03 -3.02 -3.71
N LYS A 82 7.76 -4.31 -3.53
CA LYS A 82 7.27 -4.80 -2.24
C LYS A 82 8.22 -4.54 -1.09
N GLY A 83 9.51 -4.69 -1.32
CA GLY A 83 10.50 -4.47 -0.26
C GLY A 83 10.55 -3.03 0.20
N ARG A 84 10.42 -2.10 -0.74
CA ARG A 84 10.41 -0.68 -0.45
C ARG A 84 9.25 -0.29 0.47
N PHE A 85 8.11 -0.94 0.30
CA PHE A 85 6.91 -0.60 1.06
C PHE A 85 6.63 -1.59 2.19
N GLN A 86 7.57 -2.48 2.50
CA GLN A 86 7.46 -3.45 3.60
C GLN A 86 6.30 -4.42 3.39
N VAL A 87 5.99 -4.75 2.15
CA VAL A 87 4.93 -5.68 1.81
C VAL A 87 5.55 -7.05 1.56
N PHE A 88 5.18 -8.04 2.36
CA PHE A 88 5.79 -9.37 2.28
C PHE A 88 4.79 -10.47 1.92
N VAL A 89 3.50 -10.16 1.91
CA VAL A 89 2.46 -11.08 1.47
C VAL A 89 1.49 -10.32 0.58
N ALA A 90 0.77 -11.04 -0.27
CA ALA A 90 -0.29 -10.45 -1.08
C ALA A 90 -1.54 -11.31 -0.89
N PRO A 91 -2.72 -10.71 -0.90
CA PRO A 91 -2.96 -9.28 -1.11
C PRO A 91 -2.57 -8.46 0.12
N SER A 92 -2.19 -7.22 -0.09
CA SER A 92 -1.92 -6.28 1.01
C SER A 92 -2.27 -4.87 0.57
N LEU A 93 -2.62 -4.05 1.54
CA LEU A 93 -2.74 -2.60 1.34
C LEU A 93 -1.60 -1.94 2.09
N CYS A 94 -1.03 -0.90 1.49
CA CYS A 94 0.02 -0.13 2.13
C CYS A 94 -0.39 1.33 2.17
N VAL A 95 -0.41 1.91 3.38
CA VAL A 95 -0.65 3.35 3.54
C VAL A 95 0.70 4.04 3.55
N THR A 96 0.84 5.07 2.72
CA THR A 96 2.08 5.86 2.68
C THR A 96 1.82 7.28 3.16
N ARG A 97 2.89 7.94 3.59
CA ARG A 97 2.93 9.38 3.79
C ARG A 97 4.05 9.88 2.90
N GLY A 98 3.70 10.63 1.85
CA GLY A 98 4.66 10.92 0.80
C GLY A 98 5.14 9.60 0.19
N SER A 99 6.43 9.41 0.10
CA SER A 99 7.00 8.20 -0.50
C SER A 99 7.31 7.11 0.51
N GLU A 100 6.95 7.28 1.78
CA GLU A 100 7.33 6.37 2.85
C GLU A 100 6.13 5.57 3.36
N PRO A 101 6.29 4.27 3.60
CA PRO A 101 5.18 3.48 4.15
C PRO A 101 4.99 3.77 5.63
N VAL A 102 3.74 3.88 6.07
CA VAL A 102 3.41 4.07 7.48
C VAL A 102 2.57 2.92 8.03
N ALA A 103 1.93 2.13 7.19
CA ALA A 103 1.20 0.95 7.63
C ALA A 103 1.07 -0.06 6.50
N VAL A 104 1.12 -1.33 6.84
CA VAL A 104 0.82 -2.42 5.91
C VAL A 104 -0.32 -3.22 6.51
N LEU A 105 -1.36 -3.46 5.70
CA LEU A 105 -2.55 -4.18 6.11
C LEU A 105 -2.60 -5.48 5.29
N PRO A 106 -2.04 -6.58 5.83
CA PRO A 106 -1.93 -7.80 5.05
C PRO A 106 -3.23 -8.58 5.00
N LYS A 107 -3.45 -9.25 3.90
CA LYS A 107 -4.58 -10.16 3.68
C LYS A 107 -5.89 -9.40 3.78
N ILE A 108 -6.96 -10.08 4.19
CA ILE A 108 -8.26 -9.44 4.37
C ILE A 108 -8.48 -9.23 5.87
N LEU A 109 -8.95 -8.05 6.22
CA LEU A 109 -9.20 -7.68 7.61
C LEU A 109 -10.68 -7.35 7.78
N ASP A 110 -11.14 -7.31 9.03
CA ASP A 110 -12.48 -6.83 9.32
C ASP A 110 -12.59 -5.34 9.02
N TRP A 111 -13.78 -4.90 8.65
CA TRP A 111 -14.03 -3.50 8.30
C TRP A 111 -13.57 -2.55 9.41
N THR A 112 -13.93 -2.85 10.66
CA THR A 112 -13.54 -2.03 11.80
C THR A 112 -12.02 -1.93 11.91
N GLU A 113 -11.34 -3.04 11.69
CA GLU A 113 -9.88 -3.06 11.77
C GLU A 113 -9.25 -2.21 10.68
N TYR A 114 -9.81 -2.26 9.45
CA TYR A 114 -9.34 -1.38 8.39
C TYR A 114 -9.46 0.08 8.80
N LEU A 115 -10.64 0.46 9.32
CA LEU A 115 -10.88 1.86 9.69
C LEU A 115 -9.93 2.31 10.79
N GLU A 116 -9.75 1.50 11.81
CA GLU A 116 -8.90 1.86 12.94
C GLU A 116 -7.43 1.98 12.53
N ARG A 117 -6.94 1.02 11.76
CA ARG A 117 -5.54 1.00 11.39
C ARG A 117 -5.20 2.10 10.40
N ILE A 118 -6.10 2.38 9.47
CA ILE A 118 -5.87 3.46 8.51
C ILE A 118 -5.94 4.80 9.22
N GLU A 119 -6.93 4.99 10.11
CA GLU A 119 -7.01 6.24 10.86
C GLU A 119 -5.73 6.50 11.64
N ALA A 120 -5.19 5.47 12.29
CA ALA A 120 -3.93 5.61 13.02
C ALA A 120 -2.78 5.96 12.08
N ALA A 121 -2.76 5.39 10.89
CA ALA A 121 -1.70 5.66 9.91
C ALA A 121 -1.76 7.08 9.36
N LEU A 122 -2.93 7.70 9.38
CA LEU A 122 -3.10 9.07 8.88
C LEU A 122 -2.67 10.13 9.89
N ASP A 123 -2.38 9.73 11.12
CA ASP A 123 -1.83 10.64 12.12
C ASP A 123 -0.49 11.17 11.64
N PRO A 124 -0.28 12.51 11.62
CA PRO A 124 1.02 13.06 11.19
C PRO A 124 2.20 12.56 12.02
N GLN A 125 1.95 12.06 13.23
CA GLN A 125 2.99 11.52 14.09
C GLN A 125 3.21 10.02 13.90
N ALA A 126 2.45 9.36 13.03
CA ALA A 126 2.62 7.93 12.82
C ALA A 126 4.04 7.65 12.33
N PRO A 127 4.74 6.68 12.92
CA PRO A 127 6.12 6.41 12.52
C PRO A 127 6.18 5.76 11.15
N ILE A 128 7.24 6.08 10.42
CA ILE A 128 7.50 5.46 9.13
C ILE A 128 8.03 4.06 9.38
N LEU A 129 7.53 3.08 8.63
CA LEU A 129 8.03 1.72 8.68
C LEU A 129 9.40 1.68 8.00
N SER A 130 10.37 1.08 8.65
CA SER A 130 11.71 0.96 8.08
C SER A 130 12.04 -0.50 7.83
N ALA A 131 12.87 -0.74 6.82
CA ALA A 131 13.41 -2.07 6.63
C ALA A 131 14.23 -2.44 7.86
N PRO A 132 14.19 -3.68 8.34
CA PRO A 132 15.06 -4.10 9.41
C PRO A 132 16.51 -3.89 8.98
N LYS A 133 17.31 -3.17 9.80
CA LYS A 133 18.69 -2.99 9.53
C LYS A 133 19.38 -4.28 9.90
N GLY A 134 20.01 -4.82 9.03
CA GLY A 134 20.65 -6.08 9.30
C GLY A 134 21.71 -5.93 10.34
N PRO A 135 21.47 -5.73 10.62
CA PRO A 135 21.94 -5.66 11.32
C PRO A 135 22.54 -5.05 11.33
N LYS A 136 22.31 -4.52 10.95
CA LYS A 136 22.47 -3.95 10.73
C LYS A 136 22.90 -3.77 11.36
N VAL A 137 22.66 -4.07 11.41
CA VAL A 137 23.02 -4.11 11.88
C VAL A 137 23.36 -3.97 12.46
N GLU A 138 23.22 -4.02 12.51
CA GLU A 138 23.64 -3.98 13.16
C GLU A 138 23.95 -4.11 13.68
N PHE A 139 23.95 -4.38 13.94
CA PHE A 139 24.52 -4.52 14.63
C PHE A 139 24.85 -4.69 15.07
N THR A 140 24.81 -4.93 15.11
CA THR A 140 25.39 -5.19 15.70
C THR A 140 25.72 -5.20 15.99
N PHE A 141 25.69 -5.19 16.24
CA PHE A 141 26.41 -5.23 16.72
C PHE A 141 26.66 -5.24 17.10
N SER A 142 26.44 -5.45 17.09
CA SER A 142 27.02 -5.58 17.62
C SER A 142 27.31 -5.62 17.82
N ARG A 143 27.42 -5.66 17.98
CA ARG A 143 28.06 -5.72 18.34
C ARG A 143 28.55 -5.72 18.47
N GLY A 144 28.36 -5.71 18.35
CA GLY A 144 28.97 -5.84 18.51
C GLY A 144 29.22 -5.81 18.28
N ALA A 145 29.39 -5.92 18.42
CA ALA A 145 29.78 -6.01 18.26
C ALA A 145 29.82 -5.84 18.17
#